data_aad8beda5558f3786a02edcce955f2e4
#
_entry.id   aad8beda5558f3786a02edcce955f2e4
#
_cell.length_a   1.000
_cell.length_b   1.000
_cell.length_c   1.000
_cell.angle_alpha   90.00
_cell.angle_beta   90.00
_cell.angle_gamma   90.00
#
_symmetry.space_group_name_H-M   'P 1'
#
loop_
_entity.id
_entity.type
_entity.pdbx_description
1 polymer ?
#
loop_
_entity_poly.entity_id
_entity_poly.type
_entity_poly.pdbx_seq_one_letter_code
_entity_poly.pdbx_strand_id
1 'polypeptide(L)' 'QHCIDIGTGAGFPGMPIAIAFPHWQVTLLDSTRKKITFLDSLLEQLGLPNATTSIGRAEQISKQPPHRHNYDIALIR' A
#
# COMPACT_ATOMS: atom_id res chain seq x y z
N GLN A 1 -6.55 2.95 -11.58
CA GLN A 1 -7.11 3.16 -10.25
C GLN A 1 -6.01 3.27 -9.20
N HIS A 2 -6.34 3.88 -8.09
CA HIS A 2 -5.44 4.06 -6.97
C HIS A 2 -5.99 3.30 -5.76
N CYS A 3 -5.27 2.27 -5.34
CA CYS A 3 -5.68 1.39 -4.26
C CYS A 3 -4.76 1.57 -3.06
N ILE A 4 -5.33 1.57 -1.86
CA ILE A 4 -4.54 1.55 -0.64
C ILE A 4 -4.91 0.31 0.17
N ASP A 5 -3.88 -0.42 0.63
CA ASP A 5 -4.03 -1.58 1.50
C ASP A 5 -3.55 -1.18 2.89
N ILE A 6 -4.49 -1.01 3.80
CA ILE A 6 -4.24 -0.54 5.16
C ILE A 6 -4.04 -1.72 6.09
N GLY A 7 -2.93 -1.71 6.82
CA GLY A 7 -2.55 -2.83 7.68
C GLY A 7 -2.08 -4.01 6.87
N THR A 8 -1.29 -3.74 5.84
CA THR A 8 -0.93 -4.73 4.83
C THR A 8 -0.17 -5.94 5.38
N GLY A 9 0.59 -5.77 6.47
CA GLY A 9 1.34 -6.90 7.04
C GLY A 9 2.36 -7.46 6.07
N ALA A 10 2.11 -8.66 5.56
CA ALA A 10 3.01 -9.33 4.61
C ALA A 10 2.76 -8.92 3.15
N GLY A 11 1.95 -7.89 2.92
CA GLY A 11 1.68 -7.41 1.57
C GLY A 11 0.41 -7.96 0.93
N PHE A 12 -0.40 -8.68 1.69
CA PHE A 12 -1.66 -9.24 1.18
C PHE A 12 -2.85 -8.45 1.71
N PRO A 13 -3.85 -8.16 0.89
CA PRO A 13 -3.95 -8.52 -0.54
C PRO A 13 -3.37 -7.51 -1.52
N GLY A 14 -2.78 -6.40 -1.05
CA GLY A 14 -2.33 -5.32 -1.92
C GLY A 14 -1.27 -5.72 -2.95
N MET A 15 -0.31 -6.55 -2.53
CA MET A 15 0.76 -6.95 -3.44
C MET A 15 0.26 -7.82 -4.60
N PRO A 16 -0.57 -8.85 -4.38
CA PRO A 16 -1.17 -9.58 -5.49
C PRO A 16 -1.99 -8.68 -6.42
N ILE A 17 -2.67 -7.68 -5.89
CA ILE A 17 -3.42 -6.73 -6.70
C ILE A 17 -2.49 -5.93 -7.61
N ALA A 18 -1.35 -5.47 -7.08
CA ALA A 18 -0.37 -4.74 -7.88
C ALA A 18 0.16 -5.58 -9.02
N ILE A 19 0.38 -6.86 -8.79
CA ILE A 19 0.85 -7.78 -9.81
C ILE A 19 -0.21 -8.02 -10.88
N ALA A 20 -1.46 -8.23 -10.46
CA ALA A 20 -2.56 -8.55 -11.37
C ALA A 20 -3.02 -7.35 -12.19
N PHE A 21 -2.87 -6.13 -11.64
CA PHE A 21 -3.36 -4.91 -12.27
C PHE A 21 -2.21 -3.91 -12.41
N PRO A 22 -1.33 -4.08 -13.41
CA PRO A 22 -0.12 -3.25 -13.51
C PRO A 22 -0.39 -1.78 -13.78
N HIS A 23 -1.60 -1.41 -14.19
CA HIS A 23 -1.98 0.00 -14.41
C HIS A 23 -2.52 0.67 -13.15
N TRP A 24 -2.72 -0.10 -12.09
CA TRP A 24 -3.19 0.45 -10.83
C TRP A 24 -2.01 0.95 -10.01
N GLN A 25 -2.23 2.07 -9.32
CA GLN A 25 -1.29 2.53 -8.30
C GLN A 25 -1.71 1.92 -6.97
N VAL A 26 -0.81 1.16 -6.33
CA VAL A 26 -1.12 0.48 -5.09
C VAL A 26 -0.20 0.99 -3.99
N THR A 27 -0.78 1.45 -2.89
CA THR A 27 -0.05 1.87 -1.71
C THR A 27 -0.23 0.85 -0.60
N LEU A 28 0.87 0.34 -0.08
CA LEU A 28 0.88 -0.61 1.03
C LEU A 28 1.20 0.15 2.31
N LEU A 29 0.22 0.24 3.20
CA LEU A 29 0.35 0.99 4.45
C LEU A 29 0.44 0.05 5.63
N ASP A 30 1.40 0.29 6.51
CA ASP A 30 1.51 -0.42 7.78
C ASP A 30 2.12 0.50 8.83
N SER A 31 1.79 0.27 10.08
CA SER A 31 2.32 1.08 11.18
C SER A 31 3.71 0.65 11.64
N THR A 32 4.19 -0.49 11.18
CA THR A 32 5.43 -1.10 11.64
C THR A 32 6.54 -0.89 10.61
N ARG A 33 7.59 -0.16 11.02
CA ARG A 33 8.73 0.11 10.15
C ARG A 33 9.38 -1.17 9.64
N LYS A 34 9.51 -2.17 10.50
CA LYS A 34 10.14 -3.43 10.12
C LYS A 34 9.41 -4.12 8.98
N LYS A 35 8.06 -4.11 9.02
CA LYS A 35 7.27 -4.70 7.94
C LYS A 35 7.40 -3.90 6.65
N ILE A 36 7.43 -2.58 6.75
CA ILE A 36 7.61 -1.73 5.57
C ILE A 36 8.98 -1.95 4.94
N THR A 37 10.02 -2.07 5.73
CA THR A 37 11.37 -2.36 5.21
C THR A 37 11.39 -3.69 4.44
N PHE A 38 10.74 -4.71 4.98
CA PHE A 38 10.61 -5.99 4.30
C PHE A 38 9.87 -5.84 2.97
N LEU A 39 8.76 -5.09 2.98
CA LEU A 39 7.97 -4.89 1.77
C LEU A 39 8.75 -4.11 0.70
N ASP A 40 9.50 -3.08 1.11
CA ASP A 40 10.32 -2.32 0.17
C ASP A 40 11.34 -3.23 -0.53
N SER A 41 11.99 -4.09 0.23
CA SER A 41 12.93 -5.06 -0.33
C SER A 41 12.26 -6.01 -1.30
N LEU A 42 11.07 -6.48 -0.95
CA LEU A 42 10.33 -7.40 -1.79
C LEU A 42 9.86 -6.74 -3.09
N LEU A 43 9.38 -5.50 -3.00
CA LEU A 43 8.97 -4.75 -4.20
C LEU A 43 10.14 -4.54 -5.15
N GLU A 44 11.31 -4.27 -4.61
CA GLU A 44 12.51 -4.10 -5.42
C GLU A 44 12.86 -5.40 -6.14
N GLN A 45 12.82 -6.51 -5.43
CA GLN A 45 13.13 -7.82 -6.01
C GLN A 45 12.14 -8.21 -7.10
N LEU A 46 10.86 -7.89 -6.90
CA LEU A 46 9.80 -8.22 -7.86
C LEU A 46 9.71 -7.23 -9.01
N GLY A 47 10.33 -6.06 -8.87
CA GLY A 47 10.27 -5.05 -9.92
C GLY A 47 8.87 -4.52 -10.16
N LEU A 48 8.15 -4.14 -9.09
CA LEU A 48 6.78 -3.65 -9.17
C LEU A 48 6.77 -2.12 -9.08
N PRO A 49 6.79 -1.42 -10.22
CA PRO A 49 6.85 0.05 -10.20
C PRO A 49 5.54 0.71 -9.79
N ASN A 50 4.44 -0.03 -9.83
CA ASN A 50 3.12 0.50 -9.49
C ASN A 50 2.75 0.31 -8.03
N ALA A 51 3.66 -0.21 -7.19
CA ALA A 51 3.42 -0.40 -5.77
C ALA A 51 4.41 0.43 -4.96
N THR A 52 3.91 1.10 -3.94
CA THR A 52 4.73 1.88 -3.01
C THR A 52 4.32 1.56 -1.59
N THR A 53 5.20 1.87 -0.63
CA THR A 53 4.91 1.64 0.77
C THR A 53 4.79 2.97 1.52
N SER A 54 4.06 2.93 2.63
CA SER A 54 3.92 4.10 3.51
C SER A 54 3.82 3.62 4.94
N ILE A 55 4.47 4.32 5.86
CA ILE A 55 4.39 4.03 7.29
C ILE A 55 3.34 4.95 7.89
N GLY A 56 2.37 4.37 8.59
CA GLY A 56 1.33 5.15 9.23
C GLY A 56 0.17 4.28 9.66
N ARG A 57 -0.85 4.92 10.20
CA ARG A 57 -2.06 4.27 10.65
C ARG A 57 -3.24 4.77 9.83
N ALA A 58 -4.26 3.93 9.71
CA ALA A 58 -5.46 4.25 8.94
C ALA A 58 -6.08 5.58 9.37
N GLU A 59 -6.11 5.84 10.66
CA GLU A 59 -6.71 7.07 11.21
C GLU A 59 -5.96 8.32 10.75
N GLN A 60 -4.64 8.23 10.66
CA GLN A 60 -3.83 9.36 10.20
C GLN A 60 -4.13 9.69 8.74
N ILE A 61 -4.25 8.65 7.92
CA ILE A 61 -4.55 8.80 6.50
C ILE A 61 -5.95 9.40 6.32
N SER A 62 -6.93 8.88 7.04
CA SER A 62 -8.31 9.33 6.90
C SER A 62 -8.52 10.78 7.35
N LYS A 63 -7.67 11.30 8.23
CA LYS A 63 -7.75 12.67 8.72
C LYS A 63 -7.02 13.68 7.84
N GLN A 64 -6.19 13.22 6.92
CA GLN A 64 -5.42 14.10 6.04
C GLN A 64 -6.12 14.21 4.69
N PRO A 65 -6.70 15.38 4.38
CA PRO A 65 -7.51 15.53 3.16
C PRO A 65 -6.84 15.07 1.87
N PRO A 66 -5.55 15.32 1.62
CA PRO A 66 -4.93 14.85 0.39
C PRO A 66 -5.01 13.35 0.21
N HIS A 67 -4.85 12.60 1.30
CA HIS A 67 -4.91 11.14 1.22
C HIS A 67 -6.33 10.65 0.99
N ARG A 68 -7.33 11.33 1.57
CA ARG A 68 -8.73 10.93 1.43
C ARG A 68 -9.19 10.94 -0.02
N HIS A 69 -8.64 11.85 -0.83
CA HIS A 69 -9.07 12.05 -2.20
C HIS A 69 -8.18 11.36 -3.21
N ASN A 70 -7.12 10.67 -2.76
CA ASN A 70 -6.15 10.07 -3.67
C ASN A 70 -6.42 8.59 -3.95
N TYR A 71 -7.36 7.97 -3.24
CA TYR A 71 -7.58 6.53 -3.35
C TYR A 71 -9.00 6.22 -3.76
N ASP A 72 -9.11 5.37 -4.79
CA ASP A 72 -10.42 4.90 -5.29
C ASP A 72 -10.91 3.69 -4.51
N ILE A 73 -9.97 2.87 -4.02
CA ILE A 73 -10.27 1.62 -3.33
C ILE A 73 -9.42 1.55 -2.06
N ALA A 74 -10.03 1.20 -0.95
CA ALA A 74 -9.33 0.97 0.30
C ALA A 74 -9.60 -0.45 0.80
N LEU A 75 -8.52 -1.18 1.09
CA LEU A 75 -8.59 -2.52 1.69
C LEU A 75 -8.17 -2.40 3.14
N ILE A 76 -9.05 -2.79 4.06
CA ILE A 76 -8.82 -2.62 5.49
C ILE A 76 -8.95 -3.96 6.19
N ARG A 77 -8.01 -4.23 7.08
CA ARG A 77 -8.02 -5.46 7.89
C ARG A 77 -8.13 -5.16 9.35
#